data_e2a32b51a14a34b8c86c5fe3d808ddbc
#
_entry.id   e2a32b51a14a34b8c86c5fe3d808ddbc
#
_cell.length_a   1.000
_cell.length_b   1.000
_cell.length_c   1.000
_cell.angle_alpha   90.00
_cell.angle_beta   90.00
_cell.angle_gamma   90.00
#
_symmetry.space_group_name_H-M   'P 1'
#
loop_
_entity.id
_entity.type
_entity.pdbx_description
1 polymer ?
#
loop_
_entity_poly.entity_id
_entity_poly.type
_entity_poly.pdbx_seq_one_letter_code
_entity_poly.pdbx_strand_id
1 'polypeptide(L)'
;MRRTNGPRAFQISSRLRAAGTTLVLGIALLAISACSGAAQPPAGVAQALAATQVGAAAAPATVSAAATATNAPATATPTATATPGATATATATATATATVTATATPTETPTPTATPLNPLAIEAMRQAEYPGSDIVIEQTLQAGANYARYLASYQSEGLKIYALLTVPNGTPPETGWPAIVFNHGYIPPEQYRTTERYVAYVDGFARNGYIVFRPDFRGHGNSEGEARGGYGYPDYTVDALNAVASLKKYASADGERIGMWGHSMGGHVTLRAMVTTQDIKAGVIWAGVVATYPDMMSNWRRPANAPPLNIPQSARRWREEFIAQYGTPEQNPAFWASISPAEFAADVSGPVQLQHATGDVEVPVQFSRDVAEMIRLAGGVVEYYEYQGDNHNISANFNTAMQRSVAFFDKYVKNAG
;
A
#
# COMPACT_ATOMS: atom_id res chain seq x y z
N MET A 1 -23.40 51.59 49.45
CA MET A 1 -24.50 52.06 48.56
C MET A 1 -24.57 51.06 47.39
N ARG A 2 -25.54 50.14 47.45
CA ARG A 2 -26.78 50.03 46.63
C ARG A 2 -26.45 50.13 45.12
N ARG A 3 -26.79 49.20 44.22
CA ARG A 3 -27.97 48.33 44.10
C ARG A 3 -27.67 47.14 43.18
N THR A 4 -28.21 46.03 43.55
CA THR A 4 -28.64 44.82 42.86
C THR A 4 -29.47 45.08 41.59
N ASN A 5 -29.34 44.24 40.56
CA ASN A 5 -30.48 43.79 39.73
C ASN A 5 -30.16 42.44 39.09
N GLY A 6 -31.01 41.47 39.40
CA GLY A 6 -30.99 40.10 38.93
C GLY A 6 -31.80 39.87 37.67
N PRO A 7 -31.99 38.60 37.23
CA PRO A 7 -32.31 38.21 35.85
C PRO A 7 -33.81 38.18 35.57
N ARG A 8 -34.16 38.45 34.32
CA ARG A 8 -35.53 38.25 33.78
C ARG A 8 -35.60 36.93 33.00
N ALA A 9 -36.40 36.01 33.54
CA ALA A 9 -36.94 34.86 32.85
C ALA A 9 -38.02 35.32 31.83
N PHE A 10 -38.03 34.75 30.65
CA PHE A 10 -39.13 34.86 29.72
C PHE A 10 -39.79 33.48 29.54
N GLN A 11 -40.96 33.35 30.18
CA GLN A 11 -41.94 32.29 29.88
C GLN A 11 -42.78 32.72 28.70
N ILE A 12 -42.98 31.85 27.73
CA ILE A 12 -44.07 31.95 26.77
C ILE A 12 -44.83 30.62 26.76
N SER A 13 -46.10 30.80 27.03
CA SER A 13 -47.15 29.84 27.24
C SER A 13 -47.58 29.05 25.97
N SER A 14 -48.01 27.84 26.26
CA SER A 14 -48.80 26.93 25.45
C SER A 14 -50.13 27.56 24.96
N ARG A 15 -50.50 27.31 23.71
CA ARG A 15 -51.90 27.17 23.30
C ARG A 15 -52.08 26.00 22.32
N LEU A 16 -52.79 24.98 22.80
CA LEU A 16 -53.46 23.98 21.98
C LEU A 16 -54.50 24.65 21.04
N ARG A 17 -54.59 24.18 19.81
CA ARG A 17 -55.91 24.05 19.14
C ARG A 17 -55.88 22.78 18.27
N ALA A 18 -56.79 21.89 18.61
CA ALA A 18 -57.20 20.74 17.86
C ALA A 18 -58.08 21.18 16.68
N ALA A 19 -57.91 20.57 15.52
CA ALA A 19 -58.99 20.42 14.53
C ALA A 19 -58.77 19.10 13.83
N GLY A 20 -59.63 18.15 14.10
CA GLY A 20 -59.71 16.86 13.45
C GLY A 20 -60.33 16.98 12.06
N THR A 21 -59.92 16.13 11.18
CA THR A 21 -60.72 15.67 10.06
C THR A 21 -60.40 14.23 9.76
N THR A 22 -61.34 13.38 10.10
CA THR A 22 -61.43 11.97 9.76
C THR A 22 -61.73 11.85 8.26
N LEU A 23 -60.97 11.07 7.54
CA LEU A 23 -61.44 10.50 6.28
C LEU A 23 -61.17 9.01 6.26
N VAL A 24 -62.24 8.29 6.10
CA VAL A 24 -62.43 6.84 6.13
C VAL A 24 -62.39 6.32 4.70
N LEU A 25 -61.88 5.12 4.59
CA LEU A 25 -62.22 4.05 3.63
C LEU A 25 -61.53 3.99 2.26
N GLY A 26 -61.02 2.82 2.01
CA GLY A 26 -60.77 2.27 0.68
C GLY A 26 -59.91 1.00 0.69
N ILE A 27 -60.44 -0.09 1.34
CA ILE A 27 -59.89 -1.42 1.12
C ILE A 27 -60.39 -1.92 -0.24
N ALA A 28 -59.48 -2.15 -1.20
CA ALA A 28 -59.78 -2.92 -2.38
C ALA A 28 -58.81 -4.09 -2.41
N LEU A 29 -59.29 -5.26 -1.91
CA LEU A 29 -58.70 -6.56 -2.23
C LEU A 29 -58.98 -6.86 -3.71
N LEU A 30 -57.95 -7.02 -4.49
CA LEU A 30 -58.01 -7.73 -5.77
C LEU A 30 -57.13 -8.94 -5.68
N ALA A 31 -57.76 -10.10 -5.44
CA ALA A 31 -57.22 -11.40 -5.68
C ALA A 31 -57.13 -11.62 -7.20
N ILE A 32 -55.92 -11.85 -7.72
CA ILE A 32 -55.75 -12.45 -9.05
C ILE A 32 -54.99 -13.75 -8.91
N SER A 33 -55.68 -14.72 -9.39
CA SER A 33 -55.43 -16.15 -9.45
C SER A 33 -54.12 -16.52 -10.13
N ALA A 34 -53.55 -17.61 -9.67
CA ALA A 34 -52.43 -18.33 -10.24
C ALA A 34 -52.66 -18.69 -11.72
N CYS A 35 -51.63 -18.51 -12.53
CA CYS A 35 -51.35 -19.34 -13.68
C CYS A 35 -49.85 -19.61 -13.75
N SER A 36 -49.53 -20.87 -13.40
CA SER A 36 -48.27 -21.53 -13.69
C SER A 36 -48.07 -21.62 -15.22
N GLY A 37 -47.01 -21.06 -15.70
CA GLY A 37 -46.52 -21.22 -17.07
C GLY A 37 -45.01 -21.35 -17.03
N ALA A 38 -44.50 -22.59 -16.94
CA ALA A 38 -43.13 -22.92 -17.18
C ALA A 38 -42.84 -22.72 -18.70
N ALA A 39 -41.99 -21.76 -19.00
CA ALA A 39 -41.40 -21.67 -20.34
C ALA A 39 -39.97 -22.23 -20.28
N GLN A 40 -39.81 -23.41 -20.91
CA GLN A 40 -38.49 -23.97 -21.25
C GLN A 40 -37.81 -23.10 -22.33
N PRO A 41 -36.48 -22.95 -22.27
CA PRO A 41 -35.75 -22.37 -23.38
C PRO A 41 -35.61 -23.40 -24.53
N PRO A 42 -35.56 -22.94 -25.81
CA PRO A 42 -35.46 -23.83 -26.96
C PRO A 42 -34.09 -24.49 -27.02
N ALA A 43 -34.10 -25.80 -27.23
CA ALA A 43 -32.97 -26.62 -27.60
C ALA A 43 -32.65 -26.44 -29.10
N GLY A 44 -31.39 -26.50 -29.43
CA GLY A 44 -30.84 -26.62 -30.76
C GLY A 44 -29.94 -25.41 -31.08
N VAL A 45 -28.67 -25.58 -31.26
CA VAL A 45 -27.97 -26.30 -32.31
C VAL A 45 -26.56 -26.66 -31.83
N ALA A 46 -26.31 -27.94 -31.62
CA ALA A 46 -24.96 -28.49 -31.61
C ALA A 46 -24.48 -28.59 -33.07
N GLN A 47 -23.46 -27.86 -33.40
CA GLN A 47 -22.65 -28.16 -34.59
C GLN A 47 -21.21 -28.35 -34.17
N ALA A 48 -20.80 -29.59 -34.23
CA ALA A 48 -19.43 -30.05 -34.25
C ALA A 48 -18.67 -29.39 -35.39
N LEU A 49 -17.53 -28.81 -35.13
CA LEU A 49 -16.50 -28.57 -36.13
C LEU A 49 -15.23 -29.29 -35.72
N ALA A 50 -14.92 -30.21 -36.62
CA ALA A 50 -13.84 -31.16 -36.54
C ALA A 50 -12.45 -30.48 -36.43
N ALA A 51 -11.58 -31.17 -35.73
CA ALA A 51 -10.15 -30.97 -35.72
C ALA A 51 -9.57 -31.05 -37.15
N THR A 52 -8.78 -30.05 -37.51
CA THR A 52 -7.81 -30.17 -38.59
C THR A 52 -6.43 -29.96 -37.97
N GLN A 53 -5.74 -31.08 -37.77
CA GLN A 53 -4.31 -31.10 -37.56
C GLN A 53 -3.64 -30.81 -38.90
N VAL A 54 -2.81 -29.81 -38.96
CA VAL A 54 -1.74 -29.72 -39.95
C VAL A 54 -0.44 -29.58 -39.15
N GLY A 55 0.37 -30.59 -39.38
CA GLY A 55 1.63 -30.80 -38.72
C GLY A 55 2.81 -30.10 -39.36
N ALA A 56 3.92 -30.33 -38.72
CA ALA A 56 5.32 -30.32 -39.14
C ALA A 56 6.02 -28.96 -39.16
N ALA A 57 6.80 -28.73 -38.19
CA ALA A 57 8.26 -28.92 -38.13
C ALA A 57 9.08 -27.81 -38.81
N ALA A 58 9.79 -27.04 -38.00
CA ALA A 58 11.17 -26.68 -38.25
C ALA A 58 11.86 -26.38 -36.94
N ALA A 59 12.90 -27.11 -36.63
CA ALA A 59 13.76 -26.99 -35.48
C ALA A 59 14.83 -25.89 -35.69
N PRO A 60 15.61 -25.55 -34.68
CA PRO A 60 16.17 -24.22 -34.45
C PRO A 60 17.54 -24.04 -35.11
N ALA A 61 17.84 -22.81 -35.49
CA ALA A 61 19.18 -22.39 -35.80
C ALA A 61 19.88 -21.90 -34.56
N THR A 62 20.81 -22.71 -34.07
CA THR A 62 21.82 -22.31 -33.10
C THR A 62 22.82 -21.36 -33.74
N VAL A 63 22.88 -20.14 -33.24
CA VAL A 63 23.99 -19.24 -33.54
C VAL A 63 24.89 -19.23 -32.32
N SER A 64 26.01 -19.91 -32.43
CA SER A 64 27.15 -19.87 -31.51
C SER A 64 27.89 -18.55 -31.75
N ALA A 65 27.91 -17.66 -30.74
CA ALA A 65 28.85 -16.53 -30.71
C ALA A 65 30.08 -16.91 -29.89
N ALA A 66 31.18 -17.00 -30.60
CA ALA A 66 32.50 -17.23 -30.00
C ALA A 66 32.96 -15.98 -29.24
N ALA A 67 33.28 -16.14 -27.98
CA ALA A 67 33.97 -15.13 -27.17
C ALA A 67 35.44 -15.09 -27.53
N THR A 68 35.89 -13.99 -28.06
CA THR A 68 37.31 -13.69 -28.29
C THR A 68 37.87 -13.03 -27.02
N ALA A 69 38.74 -13.76 -26.32
CA ALA A 69 39.50 -13.21 -25.21
C ALA A 69 40.67 -12.39 -25.77
N THR A 70 40.76 -11.13 -25.44
CA THR A 70 41.91 -10.29 -25.74
C THR A 70 42.74 -10.12 -24.47
N ASN A 71 43.94 -10.72 -24.48
CA ASN A 71 44.95 -10.54 -23.45
C ASN A 71 45.57 -9.13 -23.53
N ALA A 72 45.57 -8.39 -22.41
CA ALA A 72 46.36 -7.21 -22.22
C ALA A 72 47.76 -7.57 -21.59
N PRO A 73 48.84 -6.98 -22.03
CA PRO A 73 50.14 -7.32 -21.50
C PRO A 73 50.45 -6.58 -20.18
N ALA A 74 51.12 -7.28 -19.30
CA ALA A 74 51.64 -6.76 -18.04
C ALA A 74 52.82 -5.80 -18.29
N THR A 75 52.76 -4.63 -17.70
CA THR A 75 53.84 -3.63 -17.70
C THR A 75 54.74 -3.84 -16.49
N ALA A 76 56.04 -4.01 -16.79
CA ALA A 76 57.08 -4.25 -15.82
C ALA A 76 57.44 -3.03 -14.98
N THR A 77 57.76 -3.30 -13.71
CA THR A 77 58.31 -2.37 -12.72
C THR A 77 59.81 -2.12 -13.00
N PRO A 78 60.29 -0.86 -12.95
CA PRO A 78 61.73 -0.62 -13.00
C PRO A 78 62.36 -0.78 -11.62
N THR A 79 63.41 -1.57 -11.60
CA THR A 79 64.35 -1.79 -10.49
C THR A 79 65.23 -0.56 -10.30
N ALA A 80 65.29 -0.04 -9.07
CA ALA A 80 66.23 1.04 -8.72
C ALA A 80 67.61 0.46 -8.38
N THR A 81 68.60 0.95 -9.10
CA THR A 81 70.03 0.62 -8.86
C THR A 81 70.59 1.54 -7.80
N ALA A 82 71.21 0.96 -6.76
CA ALA A 82 71.94 1.71 -5.74
C ALA A 82 73.36 2.02 -6.22
N THR A 83 73.86 3.21 -6.01
CA THR A 83 75.26 3.58 -6.14
C THR A 83 75.83 4.02 -4.78
N PRO A 84 76.99 3.48 -4.37
CA PRO A 84 77.55 3.76 -3.07
C PRO A 84 78.55 4.94 -3.12
N GLY A 85 78.67 5.63 -1.99
CA GLY A 85 79.90 6.32 -1.61
C GLY A 85 79.82 7.81 -1.40
N ALA A 86 79.89 8.25 -0.15
CA ALA A 86 80.69 9.36 0.30
C ALA A 86 80.90 9.30 1.83
N THR A 87 82.12 9.47 2.19
CA THR A 87 82.75 9.37 3.53
C THR A 87 82.28 10.47 4.46
N ALA A 88 81.98 10.09 5.70
CA ALA A 88 81.60 11.02 6.76
C ALA A 88 82.82 11.70 7.39
N THR A 89 82.75 13.02 7.53
CA THR A 89 83.64 13.79 8.44
C THR A 89 82.82 14.24 9.65
N ALA A 90 83.29 13.81 10.81
CA ALA A 90 82.65 14.18 12.08
C ALA A 90 82.98 15.65 12.46
N THR A 91 82.01 16.44 12.79
CA THR A 91 82.18 17.73 13.43
C THR A 91 81.26 17.88 14.66
N ALA A 92 81.85 18.47 15.65
CA ALA A 92 81.49 18.49 17.02
C ALA A 92 80.05 18.92 17.41
N THR A 93 79.64 18.32 18.51
CA THR A 93 78.51 18.46 19.35
C THR A 93 78.19 19.92 19.77
N ALA A 94 77.00 20.39 19.52
CA ALA A 94 76.36 21.49 20.28
C ALA A 94 75.18 20.90 21.04
N THR A 95 75.24 20.95 22.38
CA THR A 95 74.18 20.53 23.29
C THR A 95 73.01 21.52 23.15
N ALA A 96 71.94 21.14 22.50
CA ALA A 96 70.70 21.92 22.46
C ALA A 96 69.84 21.61 23.70
N THR A 97 69.57 22.62 24.48
CA THR A 97 68.61 22.58 25.61
C THR A 97 67.23 22.37 25.02
N ALA A 98 66.60 21.27 25.37
CA ALA A 98 65.22 20.96 24.94
C ALA A 98 64.24 21.97 25.55
N THR A 99 63.71 22.88 24.77
CA THR A 99 62.56 23.70 25.10
C THR A 99 61.31 22.78 24.97
N VAL A 100 60.62 22.52 26.08
CA VAL A 100 59.35 21.76 26.11
C VAL A 100 58.29 22.63 25.40
N THR A 101 58.05 22.36 24.14
CA THR A 101 56.91 22.95 23.41
C THR A 101 55.64 22.29 23.94
N ALA A 102 54.75 23.05 24.55
CA ALA A 102 53.45 22.61 24.97
C ALA A 102 52.69 22.08 23.74
N THR A 103 52.43 20.76 23.69
CA THR A 103 51.56 20.14 22.69
C THR A 103 50.16 20.67 22.90
N ALA A 104 49.62 21.40 21.94
CA ALA A 104 48.23 21.82 21.94
C ALA A 104 47.33 20.58 21.97
N THR A 105 46.52 20.48 23.00
CA THR A 105 45.46 19.45 23.08
C THR A 105 44.53 19.66 21.90
N PRO A 106 44.26 18.60 21.08
CA PRO A 106 43.32 18.73 19.99
C PRO A 106 41.95 19.16 20.52
N THR A 107 41.49 20.31 20.09
CA THR A 107 40.11 20.76 20.35
C THR A 107 39.21 19.79 19.60
N GLU A 108 38.37 19.06 20.31
CA GLU A 108 37.37 18.19 19.74
C GLU A 108 36.48 18.99 18.79
N THR A 109 36.48 18.64 17.51
CA THR A 109 35.54 19.20 16.54
C THR A 109 34.14 18.74 16.96
N PRO A 110 33.18 19.66 17.18
CA PRO A 110 31.84 19.24 17.58
C PRO A 110 31.28 18.32 16.52
N THR A 111 30.87 17.13 16.91
CA THR A 111 30.14 16.20 16.05
C THR A 111 28.87 16.90 15.59
N PRO A 112 28.60 17.00 14.28
CA PRO A 112 27.39 17.67 13.80
C PRO A 112 26.17 16.99 14.40
N THR A 113 25.36 17.73 15.12
CA THR A 113 24.06 17.25 15.62
C THR A 113 23.21 16.90 14.41
N ALA A 114 22.81 15.63 14.30
CA ALA A 114 21.96 15.18 13.21
C ALA A 114 20.65 16.01 13.20
N THR A 115 20.33 16.60 12.05
CA THR A 115 19.04 17.29 11.87
C THR A 115 17.92 16.27 12.05
N PRO A 116 16.91 16.54 12.88
CA PRO A 116 15.78 15.64 13.05
C PRO A 116 15.11 15.34 11.70
N LEU A 117 14.79 14.08 11.44
CA LEU A 117 14.08 13.68 10.23
C LEU A 117 12.67 14.29 10.21
N ASN A 118 12.20 14.68 9.03
CA ASN A 118 10.79 15.06 8.88
C ASN A 118 9.91 13.84 9.18
N PRO A 119 8.90 13.93 10.08
CA PRO A 119 8.05 12.81 10.45
C PRO A 119 7.28 12.17 9.29
N LEU A 120 7.13 12.89 8.17
CA LEU A 120 6.47 12.38 6.96
C LEU A 120 7.39 11.54 6.07
N ALA A 121 8.71 11.62 6.28
CA ALA A 121 9.70 10.93 5.46
C ALA A 121 9.66 9.40 5.68
N ILE A 122 9.93 8.65 4.63
CA ILE A 122 10.05 7.18 4.69
C ILE A 122 11.09 6.76 5.74
N GLU A 123 12.22 7.46 5.83
CA GLU A 123 13.26 7.17 6.82
C GLU A 123 12.78 7.37 8.26
N ALA A 124 11.93 8.36 8.52
CA ALA A 124 11.32 8.55 9.84
C ALA A 124 10.33 7.42 10.15
N MET A 125 9.56 6.98 9.15
CA MET A 125 8.66 5.84 9.31
C MET A 125 9.43 4.54 9.60
N ARG A 126 10.62 4.33 9.01
CA ARG A 126 11.48 3.16 9.28
C ARG A 126 12.02 3.13 10.71
N GLN A 127 12.18 4.29 11.34
CA GLN A 127 12.64 4.42 12.72
C GLN A 127 11.50 4.37 13.75
N ALA A 128 10.25 4.44 13.30
CA ALA A 128 9.08 4.38 14.16
C ALA A 128 8.73 2.94 14.53
N GLU A 129 8.03 2.77 15.65
CA GLU A 129 7.55 1.48 16.11
C GLU A 129 6.07 1.28 15.73
N TYR A 130 5.74 0.08 15.28
CA TYR A 130 4.39 -0.34 14.94
C TYR A 130 4.03 -1.59 15.76
N PRO A 131 3.75 -1.43 17.06
CA PRO A 131 3.59 -2.58 17.94
C PRO A 131 2.34 -3.41 17.64
N GLY A 132 1.32 -2.81 17.00
CA GLY A 132 0.01 -3.44 16.89
C GLY A 132 -0.56 -3.85 18.26
N SER A 133 -1.56 -4.70 18.25
CA SER A 133 -2.16 -5.26 19.47
C SER A 133 -2.71 -6.66 19.21
N ASP A 134 -3.29 -7.30 20.22
CA ASP A 134 -4.18 -8.43 20.01
C ASP A 134 -5.36 -8.01 19.14
N ILE A 135 -5.82 -8.91 18.27
CA ILE A 135 -7.02 -8.73 17.47
C ILE A 135 -8.22 -9.14 18.33
N VAL A 136 -9.13 -8.20 18.55
CA VAL A 136 -10.38 -8.42 19.29
C VAL A 136 -11.51 -8.75 18.32
N ILE A 137 -12.22 -9.84 18.55
CA ILE A 137 -13.43 -10.17 17.78
C ILE A 137 -14.60 -9.40 18.39
N GLU A 138 -15.12 -8.44 17.65
CA GLU A 138 -16.25 -7.60 18.07
C GLU A 138 -17.60 -8.26 17.77
N GLN A 139 -17.68 -8.93 16.61
CA GLN A 139 -18.91 -9.60 16.15
C GLN A 139 -18.59 -10.72 15.18
N THR A 140 -19.29 -11.86 15.34
CA THR A 140 -19.31 -12.89 14.30
C THR A 140 -20.30 -12.50 13.21
N LEU A 141 -19.87 -12.55 11.96
CA LEU A 141 -20.66 -12.24 10.77
C LEU A 141 -21.10 -13.53 10.07
N GLN A 142 -22.01 -13.40 9.12
CA GLN A 142 -22.36 -14.51 8.24
C GLN A 142 -21.10 -15.05 7.55
N ALA A 143 -20.85 -16.36 7.67
CA ALA A 143 -19.69 -17.01 7.09
C ALA A 143 -19.69 -16.95 5.56
N GLY A 144 -18.50 -16.98 4.97
CA GLY A 144 -18.31 -17.21 3.55
C GLY A 144 -18.42 -18.69 3.19
N ALA A 145 -18.03 -19.04 1.94
CA ALA A 145 -18.17 -20.41 1.44
C ALA A 145 -17.37 -21.44 2.25
N ASN A 146 -16.13 -21.11 2.60
CA ASN A 146 -15.18 -21.98 3.32
C ASN A 146 -14.31 -21.20 4.32
N TYR A 147 -14.82 -20.10 4.83
CA TYR A 147 -14.15 -19.26 5.82
C TYR A 147 -15.15 -18.58 6.74
N ALA A 148 -14.74 -18.35 7.99
CA ALA A 148 -15.46 -17.54 8.95
C ALA A 148 -15.21 -16.05 8.69
N ARG A 149 -16.16 -15.19 9.09
CA ARG A 149 -16.06 -13.73 8.96
C ARG A 149 -16.35 -13.06 10.29
N TYR A 150 -15.60 -12.02 10.57
CA TYR A 150 -15.72 -11.27 11.81
C TYR A 150 -15.60 -9.76 11.56
N LEU A 151 -16.37 -8.99 12.30
CA LEU A 151 -15.99 -7.62 12.62
C LEU A 151 -14.97 -7.73 13.75
N ALA A 152 -13.80 -7.19 13.54
CA ALA A 152 -12.70 -7.23 14.50
C ALA A 152 -12.17 -5.81 14.77
N SER A 153 -11.32 -5.67 15.75
CA SER A 153 -10.58 -4.43 16.01
C SER A 153 -9.17 -4.69 16.50
N TYR A 154 -8.32 -3.68 16.37
CA TYR A 154 -6.95 -3.67 16.87
C TYR A 154 -6.56 -2.23 17.26
N GLN A 155 -5.39 -2.04 17.86
CA GLN A 155 -4.88 -0.71 18.23
C GLN A 155 -3.82 -0.23 17.24
N SER A 156 -3.91 1.03 16.86
CA SER A 156 -2.92 1.75 16.06
C SER A 156 -2.70 3.12 16.67
N GLU A 157 -1.50 3.38 17.21
CA GLU A 157 -1.17 4.64 17.92
C GLU A 157 -2.18 5.03 19.01
N GLY A 158 -2.68 4.05 19.75
CA GLY A 158 -3.69 4.25 20.79
C GLY A 158 -5.12 4.42 20.30
N LEU A 159 -5.34 4.40 18.97
CA LEU A 159 -6.67 4.45 18.35
C LEU A 159 -7.21 3.04 18.15
N LYS A 160 -8.49 2.83 18.45
CA LYS A 160 -9.21 1.60 18.10
C LYS A 160 -9.57 1.64 16.63
N ILE A 161 -8.96 0.75 15.84
CA ILE A 161 -9.23 0.61 14.41
C ILE A 161 -10.03 -0.66 14.19
N TYR A 162 -11.20 -0.53 13.55
CA TYR A 162 -12.01 -1.66 13.15
C TYR A 162 -11.49 -2.29 11.86
N ALA A 163 -11.82 -3.56 11.64
CA ALA A 163 -11.41 -4.32 10.48
C ALA A 163 -12.40 -5.44 10.16
N LEU A 164 -12.48 -5.81 8.88
CA LEU A 164 -13.04 -7.09 8.48
C LEU A 164 -11.93 -8.15 8.58
N LEU A 165 -12.18 -9.20 9.38
CA LEU A 165 -11.32 -10.37 9.47
C LEU A 165 -12.02 -11.58 8.85
N THR A 166 -11.30 -12.30 7.99
CA THR A 166 -11.73 -13.63 7.52
C THR A 166 -10.73 -14.68 7.95
N VAL A 167 -11.19 -15.87 8.33
CA VAL A 167 -10.31 -16.97 8.74
C VAL A 167 -10.77 -18.23 8.02
N PRO A 168 -9.88 -18.94 7.27
CA PRO A 168 -10.24 -20.19 6.61
C PRO A 168 -10.80 -21.22 7.60
N ASN A 169 -11.79 -22.00 7.17
CA ASN A 169 -12.35 -23.11 7.96
C ASN A 169 -11.37 -24.29 7.99
N GLY A 170 -11.45 -25.09 9.03
CA GLY A 170 -10.63 -26.30 9.20
C GLY A 170 -9.45 -26.11 10.15
N THR A 171 -8.53 -27.05 10.12
CA THR A 171 -7.34 -27.02 10.96
C THR A 171 -6.26 -26.18 10.28
N PRO A 172 -5.74 -25.15 10.96
CA PRO A 172 -4.63 -24.38 10.39
C PRO A 172 -3.39 -25.26 10.22
N PRO A 173 -2.48 -24.92 9.28
CA PRO A 173 -1.14 -25.47 9.28
C PRO A 173 -0.46 -25.27 10.65
N GLU A 174 0.59 -26.04 10.93
CA GLU A 174 1.32 -25.96 12.21
C GLU A 174 1.78 -24.54 12.56
N THR A 175 2.18 -23.77 11.55
CA THR A 175 2.62 -22.37 11.72
C THR A 175 1.48 -21.34 11.63
N GLY A 176 0.25 -21.77 11.35
CA GLY A 176 -0.89 -20.90 11.09
C GLY A 176 -1.21 -20.71 9.59
N TRP A 177 -2.30 -19.99 9.31
CA TRP A 177 -2.67 -19.64 7.94
C TRP A 177 -1.85 -18.46 7.41
N PRO A 178 -1.46 -18.46 6.13
CA PRO A 178 -0.90 -17.26 5.50
C PRO A 178 -1.94 -16.14 5.52
N ALA A 179 -1.48 -14.90 5.64
CA ALA A 179 -2.36 -13.75 5.80
C ALA A 179 -2.11 -12.66 4.74
N ILE A 180 -3.16 -11.89 4.46
CA ILE A 180 -3.11 -10.73 3.59
C ILE A 180 -3.70 -9.54 4.34
N VAL A 181 -2.91 -8.48 4.53
CA VAL A 181 -3.43 -7.15 4.89
C VAL A 181 -3.98 -6.52 3.61
N PHE A 182 -5.24 -6.11 3.68
CA PHE A 182 -5.99 -5.65 2.51
C PHE A 182 -6.28 -4.14 2.62
N ASN A 183 -5.65 -3.35 1.78
CA ASN A 183 -5.78 -1.89 1.74
C ASN A 183 -6.80 -1.47 0.69
N HIS A 184 -7.96 -0.99 1.12
CA HIS A 184 -9.01 -0.53 0.21
C HIS A 184 -8.68 0.82 -0.45
N GLY A 185 -9.29 1.11 -1.60
CA GLY A 185 -9.23 2.40 -2.28
C GLY A 185 -10.05 3.46 -1.54
N TYR A 186 -10.02 4.70 -2.05
CA TYR A 186 -10.77 5.78 -1.44
C TYR A 186 -12.29 5.49 -1.45
N ILE A 187 -12.87 5.57 -0.28
CA ILE A 187 -14.30 5.59 -0.02
C ILE A 187 -14.53 6.77 0.93
N PRO A 188 -15.51 7.66 0.67
CA PRO A 188 -15.79 8.73 1.63
C PRO A 188 -16.01 8.17 3.04
N PRO A 189 -15.30 8.67 4.07
CA PRO A 189 -15.32 8.10 5.41
C PRO A 189 -16.72 7.93 6.01
N GLU A 190 -17.60 8.90 5.76
CA GLU A 190 -18.99 8.87 6.22
C GLU A 190 -19.86 7.80 5.52
N GLN A 191 -19.45 7.37 4.32
CA GLN A 191 -20.12 6.32 3.54
C GLN A 191 -19.50 4.94 3.73
N TYR A 192 -18.34 4.88 4.38
CA TYR A 192 -17.63 3.62 4.56
C TYR A 192 -18.38 2.71 5.54
N ARG A 193 -18.42 1.42 5.21
CA ARG A 193 -18.94 0.35 6.07
C ARG A 193 -18.03 -0.87 5.96
N THR A 194 -17.61 -1.41 7.08
CA THR A 194 -16.65 -2.52 7.18
C THR A 194 -17.02 -3.75 6.36
N THR A 195 -18.31 -4.04 6.21
CA THR A 195 -18.78 -5.26 5.55
C THR A 195 -19.20 -5.06 4.09
N GLU A 196 -19.20 -3.80 3.63
CA GLU A 196 -19.56 -3.44 2.27
C GLU A 196 -18.32 -3.24 1.41
N ARG A 197 -18.51 -3.08 0.10
CA ARG A 197 -17.44 -2.89 -0.88
C ARG A 197 -16.35 -3.99 -0.83
N TYR A 198 -15.61 -4.15 -1.88
CA TYR A 198 -14.52 -5.14 -2.01
C TYR A 198 -14.89 -6.58 -1.64
N VAL A 199 -16.19 -6.93 -1.57
CA VAL A 199 -16.63 -8.27 -1.12
C VAL A 199 -16.03 -9.37 -2.00
N ALA A 200 -16.10 -9.23 -3.33
CA ALA A 200 -15.55 -10.22 -4.26
C ALA A 200 -14.02 -10.33 -4.18
N TYR A 201 -13.32 -9.24 -3.87
CA TYR A 201 -11.86 -9.23 -3.72
C TYR A 201 -11.43 -9.98 -2.45
N VAL A 202 -12.06 -9.66 -1.32
CA VAL A 202 -11.83 -10.36 -0.05
C VAL A 202 -12.15 -11.84 -0.18
N ASP A 203 -13.32 -12.19 -0.77
CA ASP A 203 -13.74 -13.56 -1.02
C ASP A 203 -12.73 -14.31 -1.91
N GLY A 204 -12.16 -13.63 -2.92
CA GLY A 204 -11.16 -14.21 -3.80
C GLY A 204 -9.92 -14.73 -3.07
N PHE A 205 -9.44 -14.05 -2.05
CA PHE A 205 -8.32 -14.50 -1.23
C PHE A 205 -8.75 -15.46 -0.11
N ALA A 206 -9.83 -15.13 0.60
CA ALA A 206 -10.31 -15.92 1.73
C ALA A 206 -10.64 -17.37 1.34
N ARG A 207 -11.32 -17.57 0.19
CA ARG A 207 -11.65 -18.93 -0.31
C ARG A 207 -10.41 -19.73 -0.76
N ASN A 208 -9.30 -19.06 -1.04
CA ASN A 208 -8.04 -19.69 -1.40
C ASN A 208 -7.13 -19.94 -0.18
N GLY A 209 -7.66 -19.90 1.04
CA GLY A 209 -6.96 -20.31 2.25
C GLY A 209 -6.07 -19.23 2.86
N TYR A 210 -6.40 -17.96 2.63
CA TYR A 210 -5.74 -16.83 3.30
C TYR A 210 -6.63 -16.28 4.42
N ILE A 211 -6.03 -15.91 5.54
CA ILE A 211 -6.61 -14.90 6.42
C ILE A 211 -6.59 -13.58 5.65
N VAL A 212 -7.73 -12.90 5.53
CA VAL A 212 -7.78 -11.53 5.01
C VAL A 212 -8.12 -10.60 6.15
N PHE A 213 -7.24 -9.65 6.41
CA PHE A 213 -7.44 -8.61 7.41
C PHE A 213 -7.50 -7.26 6.71
N ARG A 214 -8.72 -6.68 6.66
CA ARG A 214 -8.98 -5.41 5.98
C ARG A 214 -9.29 -4.32 6.98
N PRO A 215 -8.30 -3.50 7.36
CA PRO A 215 -8.52 -2.31 8.17
C PRO A 215 -9.51 -1.34 7.55
N ASP A 216 -10.33 -0.71 8.40
CA ASP A 216 -11.22 0.38 7.98
C ASP A 216 -10.45 1.71 7.82
N PHE A 217 -9.22 1.77 8.29
CA PHE A 217 -8.39 2.95 8.54
C PHE A 217 -9.02 3.90 9.57
N ARG A 218 -8.18 4.75 10.19
CA ARG A 218 -8.65 5.77 11.13
C ARG A 218 -9.66 6.72 10.50
N GLY A 219 -10.68 7.09 11.25
CA GLY A 219 -11.76 7.97 10.81
C GLY A 219 -12.77 7.35 9.84
N HIS A 220 -12.68 6.04 9.54
CA HIS A 220 -13.64 5.33 8.71
C HIS A 220 -14.54 4.40 9.53
N GLY A 221 -15.82 4.34 9.17
CA GLY A 221 -16.79 3.48 9.85
C GLY A 221 -16.88 3.79 11.33
N ASN A 222 -16.53 2.81 12.17
CA ASN A 222 -16.48 2.96 13.63
C ASN A 222 -15.04 3.16 14.16
N SER A 223 -14.04 3.24 13.28
CA SER A 223 -12.65 3.47 13.67
C SER A 223 -12.46 4.88 14.23
N GLU A 224 -11.69 4.96 15.31
CA GLU A 224 -11.33 6.24 15.93
C GLU A 224 -10.36 7.04 15.06
N GLY A 225 -10.10 8.29 15.46
CA GLY A 225 -9.16 9.20 14.80
C GLY A 225 -9.77 9.98 13.64
N GLU A 226 -8.92 10.60 12.83
CA GLU A 226 -9.30 11.51 11.76
C GLU A 226 -8.87 10.96 10.39
N ALA A 227 -9.78 11.04 9.41
CA ALA A 227 -9.54 10.61 8.03
C ALA A 227 -8.82 11.71 7.24
N ARG A 228 -7.49 11.82 7.38
CA ARG A 228 -6.69 12.83 6.65
C ARG A 228 -6.27 12.41 5.25
N GLY A 229 -6.62 11.20 4.83
CA GLY A 229 -6.29 10.64 3.51
C GLY A 229 -4.99 9.83 3.50
N GLY A 230 -4.75 9.12 2.39
CA GLY A 230 -3.64 8.17 2.26
C GLY A 230 -2.37 8.73 1.60
N TYR A 231 -2.38 9.98 1.13
CA TYR A 231 -1.26 10.51 0.34
C TYR A 231 -0.37 11.47 1.12
N GLY A 232 -0.93 12.56 1.63
CA GLY A 232 -0.15 13.58 2.36
C GLY A 232 0.43 13.05 3.66
N TYR A 233 -0.39 12.37 4.44
CA TYR A 233 -0.03 11.86 5.75
C TYR A 233 0.18 10.34 5.72
N PRO A 234 1.06 9.77 6.55
CA PRO A 234 1.33 8.33 6.59
C PRO A 234 0.27 7.54 7.37
N ASP A 235 -0.77 8.17 7.90
CA ASP A 235 -1.72 7.65 8.88
C ASP A 235 -2.28 6.26 8.50
N TYR A 236 -2.76 6.10 7.27
CA TYR A 236 -3.32 4.81 6.82
C TYR A 236 -2.24 3.74 6.63
N THR A 237 -1.01 4.17 6.32
CA THR A 237 0.13 3.25 6.28
C THR A 237 0.51 2.80 7.70
N VAL A 238 0.46 3.70 8.68
CA VAL A 238 0.67 3.37 10.09
C VAL A 238 -0.40 2.37 10.57
N ASP A 239 -1.67 2.59 10.21
CA ASP A 239 -2.74 1.64 10.52
C ASP A 239 -2.49 0.27 9.87
N ALA A 240 -2.05 0.24 8.62
CA ALA A 240 -1.72 -1.00 7.91
C ALA A 240 -0.50 -1.73 8.52
N LEU A 241 0.55 -1.00 8.96
CA LEU A 241 1.72 -1.58 9.63
C LEU A 241 1.36 -2.15 11.01
N ASN A 242 0.52 -1.46 11.78
CA ASN A 242 -0.02 -2.01 13.02
C ASN A 242 -0.96 -3.20 12.79
N ALA A 243 -1.66 -3.27 11.65
CA ALA A 243 -2.41 -4.45 11.26
C ALA A 243 -1.50 -5.66 10.96
N VAL A 244 -0.36 -5.45 10.28
CA VAL A 244 0.69 -6.48 10.10
C VAL A 244 1.17 -6.98 11.45
N ALA A 245 1.56 -6.08 12.36
CA ALA A 245 2.03 -6.44 13.68
C ALA A 245 0.96 -7.17 14.53
N SER A 246 -0.32 -6.81 14.37
CA SER A 246 -1.42 -7.49 15.03
C SER A 246 -1.65 -8.90 14.48
N LEU A 247 -1.50 -9.11 13.17
CA LEU A 247 -1.54 -10.44 12.56
C LEU A 247 -0.40 -11.33 13.04
N LYS A 248 0.80 -10.79 13.27
CA LYS A 248 1.93 -11.54 13.84
C LYS A 248 1.65 -12.06 15.26
N LYS A 249 0.70 -11.46 15.96
CA LYS A 249 0.25 -11.89 17.30
C LYS A 249 -0.99 -12.80 17.25
N TYR A 250 -1.67 -12.87 16.09
CA TYR A 250 -2.92 -13.61 15.97
C TYR A 250 -2.66 -15.11 15.85
N ALA A 251 -3.08 -15.90 16.82
CA ALA A 251 -2.75 -17.31 16.96
C ALA A 251 -3.08 -18.20 15.74
N SER A 252 -4.05 -17.81 14.90
CA SER A 252 -4.40 -18.57 13.70
C SER A 252 -3.59 -18.15 12.46
N ALA A 253 -2.84 -17.06 12.52
CA ALA A 253 -2.03 -16.56 11.41
C ALA A 253 -0.57 -17.02 11.54
N ASP A 254 0.05 -17.27 10.39
CA ASP A 254 1.52 -17.38 10.32
C ASP A 254 2.11 -15.99 10.18
N GLY A 255 2.74 -15.51 11.24
CA GLY A 255 3.33 -14.18 11.31
C GLY A 255 4.49 -13.95 10.34
N GLU A 256 5.07 -15.03 9.79
CA GLU A 256 6.15 -14.95 8.81
C GLU A 256 5.64 -15.06 7.36
N ARG A 257 4.34 -15.31 7.15
CA ARG A 257 3.72 -15.42 5.82
C ARG A 257 2.61 -14.39 5.64
N ILE A 258 3.00 -13.10 5.66
CA ILE A 258 2.09 -11.97 5.49
C ILE A 258 2.37 -11.29 4.14
N GLY A 259 1.37 -11.25 3.28
CA GLY A 259 1.33 -10.43 2.07
C GLY A 259 0.49 -9.17 2.27
N MET A 260 0.59 -8.24 1.33
CA MET A 260 -0.21 -7.02 1.35
C MET A 260 -0.84 -6.78 -0.02
N TRP A 261 -2.13 -6.49 -0.05
CA TRP A 261 -2.87 -6.16 -1.27
C TRP A 261 -3.43 -4.74 -1.17
N GLY A 262 -3.39 -3.99 -2.28
CA GLY A 262 -3.97 -2.66 -2.31
C GLY A 262 -4.55 -2.27 -3.66
N HIS A 263 -5.66 -1.51 -3.63
CA HIS A 263 -6.30 -0.95 -4.81
C HIS A 263 -6.30 0.57 -4.74
N SER A 264 -5.98 1.24 -5.85
CA SER A 264 -6.07 2.70 -5.95
C SER A 264 -5.25 3.39 -4.84
N MET A 265 -5.89 4.16 -3.94
CA MET A 265 -5.28 4.71 -2.73
C MET A 265 -4.60 3.63 -1.87
N GLY A 266 -5.23 2.46 -1.73
CA GLY A 266 -4.65 1.33 -0.99
C GLY A 266 -3.36 0.80 -1.63
N GLY A 267 -3.17 0.99 -2.94
CA GLY A 267 -1.91 0.70 -3.62
C GLY A 267 -0.78 1.60 -3.16
N HIS A 268 -1.05 2.89 -2.92
CA HIS A 268 -0.07 3.80 -2.32
C HIS A 268 0.29 3.38 -0.89
N VAL A 269 -0.71 3.03 -0.08
CA VAL A 269 -0.50 2.50 1.29
C VAL A 269 0.36 1.24 1.24
N THR A 270 0.07 0.31 0.32
CA THR A 270 0.82 -0.94 0.15
C THR A 270 2.29 -0.68 -0.20
N LEU A 271 2.55 0.16 -1.21
CA LEU A 271 3.92 0.47 -1.61
C LEU A 271 4.69 1.17 -0.47
N ARG A 272 4.06 2.16 0.20
CA ARG A 272 4.68 2.84 1.34
C ARG A 272 4.98 1.89 2.49
N ALA A 273 4.09 0.95 2.80
CA ALA A 273 4.34 -0.05 3.82
C ALA A 273 5.51 -0.97 3.45
N MET A 274 5.58 -1.43 2.19
CA MET A 274 6.64 -2.33 1.72
C MET A 274 8.04 -1.71 1.70
N VAL A 275 8.14 -0.38 1.54
CA VAL A 275 9.43 0.32 1.64
C VAL A 275 9.78 0.74 3.08
N THR A 276 8.84 0.56 4.01
CA THR A 276 9.02 0.91 5.44
C THR A 276 9.45 -0.27 6.29
N THR A 277 8.91 -1.48 6.07
CA THR A 277 9.17 -2.68 6.88
C THR A 277 9.58 -3.88 6.03
N GLN A 278 10.28 -4.84 6.62
CA GLN A 278 10.63 -6.12 6.00
C GLN A 278 9.63 -7.26 6.33
N ASP A 279 8.59 -6.98 7.08
CA ASP A 279 7.59 -7.98 7.51
C ASP A 279 6.61 -8.41 6.40
N ILE A 280 6.53 -7.64 5.31
CA ILE A 280 5.63 -7.91 4.18
C ILE A 280 6.41 -8.70 3.11
N LYS A 281 6.05 -9.97 2.91
CA LYS A 281 6.80 -10.89 2.04
C LYS A 281 6.53 -10.68 0.54
N ALA A 282 5.37 -10.14 0.18
CA ALA A 282 5.01 -9.79 -1.19
C ALA A 282 3.86 -8.79 -1.21
N GLY A 283 3.81 -7.96 -2.26
CA GLY A 283 2.73 -6.98 -2.48
C GLY A 283 2.04 -7.16 -3.81
N VAL A 284 0.71 -7.02 -3.83
CA VAL A 284 -0.09 -6.96 -5.05
C VAL A 284 -0.84 -5.65 -5.08
N ILE A 285 -0.70 -4.89 -6.15
CA ILE A 285 -1.30 -3.57 -6.31
C ILE A 285 -2.13 -3.52 -7.58
N TRP A 286 -3.42 -3.21 -7.45
CA TRP A 286 -4.32 -2.99 -8.57
C TRP A 286 -4.59 -1.50 -8.75
N ALA A 287 -4.39 -0.98 -9.96
CA ALA A 287 -4.68 0.41 -10.35
C ALA A 287 -4.15 1.43 -9.30
N GLY A 288 -2.95 1.17 -8.77
CA GLY A 288 -2.41 1.89 -7.62
C GLY A 288 -1.97 3.32 -7.93
N VAL A 289 -2.16 4.23 -6.98
CA VAL A 289 -1.59 5.58 -7.01
C VAL A 289 -0.16 5.49 -6.49
N VAL A 290 0.74 4.98 -7.34
CA VAL A 290 2.11 4.59 -6.95
C VAL A 290 3.22 5.46 -7.55
N ALA A 291 2.86 6.55 -8.25
CA ALA A 291 3.83 7.48 -8.82
C ALA A 291 4.60 8.26 -7.76
N THR A 292 5.69 8.89 -8.17
CA THR A 292 6.37 9.90 -7.36
C THR A 292 5.45 11.09 -7.08
N TYR A 293 5.71 11.86 -6.03
CA TYR A 293 4.87 13.04 -5.75
C TYR A 293 4.94 14.11 -6.85
N PRO A 294 6.10 14.40 -7.47
CA PRO A 294 6.14 15.28 -8.63
C PRO A 294 5.20 14.83 -9.74
N ASP A 295 5.17 13.53 -10.06
CA ASP A 295 4.25 12.98 -11.07
C ASP A 295 2.79 13.02 -10.63
N MET A 296 2.50 12.71 -9.38
CA MET A 296 1.14 12.84 -8.84
C MET A 296 0.62 14.27 -8.92
N MET A 297 1.47 15.26 -8.78
CA MET A 297 1.09 16.68 -8.89
C MET A 297 0.93 17.14 -10.33
N SER A 298 1.82 16.69 -11.22
CA SER A 298 1.89 17.18 -12.60
C SER A 298 1.04 16.34 -13.56
N ASN A 299 1.04 15.02 -13.41
CA ASN A 299 0.54 14.06 -14.38
C ASN A 299 -0.75 13.33 -13.97
N TRP A 300 -1.17 13.44 -12.71
CA TRP A 300 -2.46 12.88 -12.29
C TRP A 300 -3.61 13.76 -12.75
N ARG A 301 -3.92 13.66 -14.03
CA ARG A 301 -5.01 14.40 -14.68
C ARG A 301 -6.04 13.41 -15.19
N ARG A 302 -7.27 13.64 -14.81
CA ARG A 302 -8.40 12.87 -15.35
C ARG A 302 -8.81 13.47 -16.70
N PRO A 303 -9.25 12.61 -17.66
CA PRO A 303 -9.85 13.10 -18.89
C PRO A 303 -11.01 14.06 -18.60
N ALA A 304 -11.18 15.08 -19.44
CA ALA A 304 -12.23 16.09 -19.25
C ALA A 304 -13.67 15.51 -19.29
N ASN A 305 -13.83 14.39 -19.99
CA ASN A 305 -15.09 13.65 -20.11
C ASN A 305 -15.26 12.54 -19.06
N ALA A 306 -14.32 12.37 -18.13
CA ALA A 306 -14.45 11.38 -17.07
C ALA A 306 -15.59 11.77 -16.11
N PRO A 307 -16.38 10.80 -15.61
CA PRO A 307 -17.42 11.06 -14.63
C PRO A 307 -16.87 11.79 -13.41
N PRO A 308 -17.60 12.76 -12.83
CA PRO A 308 -17.13 13.48 -11.65
C PRO A 308 -16.87 12.51 -10.49
N LEU A 309 -15.67 12.60 -9.87
CA LEU A 309 -15.42 11.92 -8.61
C LEU A 309 -15.99 12.77 -7.47
N ASN A 310 -16.82 12.16 -6.66
CA ASN A 310 -17.29 12.78 -5.42
C ASN A 310 -16.20 12.70 -4.32
N ILE A 311 -15.06 13.35 -4.58
CA ILE A 311 -13.98 13.46 -3.60
C ILE A 311 -14.12 14.80 -2.92
N PRO A 312 -14.36 14.86 -1.60
CA PRO A 312 -14.45 16.11 -0.85
C PRO A 312 -13.18 16.96 -1.05
N GLN A 313 -13.37 18.27 -1.02
CA GLN A 313 -12.25 19.21 -1.15
C GLN A 313 -11.21 19.00 -0.02
N SER A 314 -11.66 18.58 1.18
CA SER A 314 -10.79 18.22 2.30
C SER A 314 -9.77 17.15 1.95
N ALA A 315 -10.15 16.12 1.17
CA ALA A 315 -9.24 15.06 0.74
C ALA A 315 -8.20 15.52 -0.31
N ARG A 316 -8.35 16.73 -0.86
CA ARG A 316 -7.42 17.31 -1.84
C ARG A 316 -6.55 18.41 -1.24
N ARG A 317 -6.91 18.96 -0.08
CA ARG A 317 -6.21 20.09 0.56
C ARG A 317 -4.74 19.81 0.90
N TRP A 318 -4.38 18.56 1.15
CA TRP A 318 -3.00 18.19 1.48
C TRP A 318 -1.98 18.73 0.46
N ARG A 319 -2.34 18.83 -0.83
CA ARG A 319 -1.44 19.36 -1.86
C ARG A 319 -1.14 20.84 -1.63
N GLU A 320 -2.17 21.62 -1.39
CA GLU A 320 -2.05 23.06 -1.13
C GLU A 320 -1.32 23.30 0.20
N GLU A 321 -1.64 22.55 1.23
CA GLU A 321 -1.02 22.61 2.55
C GLU A 321 0.48 22.27 2.47
N PHE A 322 0.83 21.19 1.76
CA PHE A 322 2.22 20.77 1.62
C PHE A 322 3.03 21.73 0.75
N ILE A 323 2.48 22.26 -0.33
CA ILE A 323 3.14 23.29 -1.13
C ILE A 323 3.36 24.55 -0.29
N ALA A 324 2.37 24.98 0.49
CA ALA A 324 2.52 26.15 1.36
C ALA A 324 3.59 25.93 2.47
N GLN A 325 3.69 24.71 3.01
CA GLN A 325 4.60 24.39 4.10
C GLN A 325 6.02 24.03 3.64
N TYR A 326 6.14 23.28 2.55
CA TYR A 326 7.41 22.69 2.11
C TYR A 326 7.91 23.20 0.76
N GLY A 327 7.15 24.05 0.07
CA GLY A 327 7.43 24.47 -1.31
C GLY A 327 6.96 23.45 -2.35
N THR A 328 7.07 23.82 -3.63
CA THR A 328 6.75 22.91 -4.74
C THR A 328 7.82 21.81 -4.90
N PRO A 329 7.55 20.74 -5.67
CA PRO A 329 8.58 19.74 -5.97
C PRO A 329 9.86 20.32 -6.58
N GLU A 330 9.74 21.34 -7.40
CA GLU A 330 10.89 22.03 -8.02
C GLU A 330 11.67 22.87 -7.00
N GLN A 331 11.00 23.46 -6.01
CA GLN A 331 11.63 24.28 -4.97
C GLN A 331 12.31 23.44 -3.88
N ASN A 332 11.75 22.25 -3.58
CA ASN A 332 12.25 21.38 -2.52
C ASN A 332 12.21 19.89 -2.93
N PRO A 333 12.97 19.50 -3.97
CA PRO A 333 12.93 18.13 -4.49
C PRO A 333 13.31 17.08 -3.43
N ALA A 334 14.22 17.41 -2.51
CA ALA A 334 14.66 16.50 -1.47
C ALA A 334 13.54 16.12 -0.50
N PHE A 335 12.69 17.07 -0.10
CA PHE A 335 11.52 16.77 0.72
C PHE A 335 10.56 15.83 -0.01
N TRP A 336 10.20 16.18 -1.25
CA TRP A 336 9.23 15.39 -2.02
C TRP A 336 9.73 13.97 -2.34
N ALA A 337 11.02 13.81 -2.60
CA ALA A 337 11.64 12.51 -2.73
C ALA A 337 11.58 11.72 -1.41
N SER A 338 11.89 12.36 -0.28
CA SER A 338 11.94 11.69 1.04
C SER A 338 10.60 11.10 1.49
N ILE A 339 9.47 11.63 1.00
CA ILE A 339 8.12 11.15 1.33
C ILE A 339 7.52 10.25 0.25
N SER A 340 8.18 10.09 -0.90
CA SER A 340 7.68 9.39 -2.09
C SER A 340 8.05 7.90 -2.07
N PRO A 341 7.10 6.98 -1.83
CA PRO A 341 7.45 5.55 -1.75
C PRO A 341 8.13 5.01 -3.02
N ALA A 342 7.79 5.53 -4.20
CA ALA A 342 8.39 5.11 -5.46
C ALA A 342 9.90 5.40 -5.54
N GLU A 343 10.38 6.47 -4.89
CA GLU A 343 11.82 6.79 -4.83
C GLU A 343 12.63 5.76 -4.04
N PHE A 344 11.97 4.93 -3.24
CA PHE A 344 12.54 3.84 -2.46
C PHE A 344 12.30 2.47 -3.10
N ALA A 345 12.17 2.41 -4.43
CA ALA A 345 11.90 1.17 -5.16
C ALA A 345 12.96 0.07 -4.93
N ALA A 346 14.20 0.45 -4.58
CA ALA A 346 15.27 -0.48 -4.21
C ALA A 346 15.05 -1.18 -2.86
N ASP A 347 14.20 -0.61 -2.02
CA ASP A 347 14.02 -1.02 -0.62
C ASP A 347 12.69 -1.78 -0.39
N VAL A 348 11.98 -2.14 -1.47
CA VAL A 348 10.76 -2.94 -1.32
C VAL A 348 11.07 -4.26 -0.63
N SER A 349 10.28 -4.61 0.39
CA SER A 349 10.50 -5.76 1.27
C SER A 349 10.43 -7.13 0.59
N GLY A 350 9.92 -7.19 -0.65
CA GLY A 350 9.76 -8.43 -1.40
C GLY A 350 9.19 -8.20 -2.79
N PRO A 351 8.89 -9.30 -3.52
CA PRO A 351 8.28 -9.22 -4.84
C PRO A 351 7.01 -8.39 -4.89
N VAL A 352 6.82 -7.64 -5.99
CA VAL A 352 5.65 -6.80 -6.23
C VAL A 352 4.94 -7.26 -7.50
N GLN A 353 3.61 -7.39 -7.46
CA GLN A 353 2.79 -7.55 -8.65
C GLN A 353 1.94 -6.30 -8.86
N LEU A 354 2.00 -5.72 -10.05
CA LEU A 354 1.21 -4.57 -10.46
C LEU A 354 0.21 -4.99 -11.54
N GLN A 355 -1.04 -4.59 -11.39
CA GLN A 355 -2.10 -4.87 -12.34
C GLN A 355 -2.87 -3.57 -12.61
N HIS A 356 -2.97 -3.16 -13.89
CA HIS A 356 -3.60 -1.90 -14.25
C HIS A 356 -4.35 -2.00 -15.60
N ALA A 357 -5.45 -1.30 -15.71
CA ALA A 357 -6.21 -1.24 -16.94
C ALA A 357 -5.80 -0.01 -17.79
N THR A 358 -5.68 -0.19 -19.12
CA THR A 358 -5.30 0.93 -20.01
C THR A 358 -6.43 1.93 -20.23
N GLY A 359 -7.69 1.54 -19.93
CA GLY A 359 -8.86 2.42 -19.96
C GLY A 359 -9.20 3.06 -18.61
N ASP A 360 -8.30 2.97 -17.63
CA ASP A 360 -8.47 3.63 -16.32
C ASP A 360 -8.49 5.16 -16.48
N VAL A 361 -9.63 5.77 -16.11
CA VAL A 361 -9.82 7.23 -16.16
C VAL A 361 -9.64 7.90 -14.79
N GLU A 362 -9.36 7.12 -13.75
CA GLU A 362 -9.18 7.59 -12.38
C GLU A 362 -7.71 7.73 -12.01
N VAL A 363 -6.92 6.71 -12.34
CA VAL A 363 -5.47 6.68 -12.09
C VAL A 363 -4.74 6.37 -13.40
N PRO A 364 -3.79 7.20 -13.82
CA PRO A 364 -3.02 6.94 -15.03
C PRO A 364 -2.28 5.61 -14.96
N VAL A 365 -2.46 4.76 -15.97
CA VAL A 365 -1.74 3.47 -16.11
C VAL A 365 -0.22 3.67 -16.10
N GLN A 366 0.25 4.83 -16.53
CA GLN A 366 1.66 5.19 -16.53
C GLN A 366 2.28 5.11 -15.14
N PHE A 367 1.54 5.41 -14.08
CA PHE A 367 2.05 5.29 -12.70
C PHE A 367 2.51 3.87 -12.36
N SER A 368 1.78 2.86 -12.82
CA SER A 368 2.20 1.47 -12.63
C SER A 368 3.35 1.05 -13.55
N ARG A 369 3.41 1.59 -14.77
CA ARG A 369 4.53 1.35 -15.69
C ARG A 369 5.84 1.85 -15.11
N ASP A 370 5.82 3.09 -14.64
CA ASP A 370 7.02 3.76 -14.12
C ASP A 370 7.55 3.08 -12.87
N VAL A 371 6.68 2.77 -11.90
CA VAL A 371 7.13 2.08 -10.68
C VAL A 371 7.57 0.63 -10.97
N ALA A 372 6.95 -0.05 -11.93
CA ALA A 372 7.43 -1.37 -12.37
C ALA A 372 8.85 -1.30 -12.92
N GLU A 373 9.15 -0.28 -13.71
CA GLU A 373 10.49 -0.06 -14.25
C GLU A 373 11.48 0.34 -13.16
N MET A 374 11.09 1.23 -12.22
CA MET A 374 11.94 1.63 -11.08
C MET A 374 12.33 0.41 -10.23
N ILE A 375 11.38 -0.47 -9.90
CA ILE A 375 11.65 -1.70 -9.13
C ILE A 375 12.59 -2.62 -9.94
N ARG A 376 12.36 -2.78 -11.24
CA ARG A 376 13.20 -3.64 -12.10
C ARG A 376 14.63 -3.10 -12.21
N LEU A 377 14.80 -1.81 -12.42
CA LEU A 377 16.12 -1.17 -12.49
C LEU A 377 16.87 -1.25 -11.15
N ALA A 378 16.15 -1.27 -10.05
CA ALA A 378 16.70 -1.48 -8.71
C ALA A 378 17.06 -2.96 -8.42
N GLY A 379 16.80 -3.89 -9.36
CA GLY A 379 17.05 -5.33 -9.18
C GLY A 379 15.95 -6.07 -8.42
N GLY A 380 14.84 -5.43 -8.12
CA GLY A 380 13.68 -6.03 -7.46
C GLY A 380 12.88 -6.95 -8.40
N VAL A 381 12.12 -7.87 -7.80
CA VAL A 381 11.24 -8.77 -8.54
C VAL A 381 9.89 -8.09 -8.74
N VAL A 382 9.51 -7.86 -10.00
CA VAL A 382 8.22 -7.25 -10.33
C VAL A 382 7.52 -8.02 -11.45
N GLU A 383 6.24 -8.37 -11.25
CA GLU A 383 5.32 -8.82 -12.28
C GLU A 383 4.38 -7.68 -12.63
N TYR A 384 4.23 -7.37 -13.91
CA TYR A 384 3.35 -6.30 -14.37
C TYR A 384 2.40 -6.78 -15.45
N TYR A 385 1.09 -6.50 -15.25
CA TYR A 385 0.04 -6.88 -16.17
C TYR A 385 -0.85 -5.69 -16.54
N GLU A 386 -1.09 -5.52 -17.83
CA GLU A 386 -2.07 -4.55 -18.34
C GLU A 386 -3.32 -5.25 -18.87
N TYR A 387 -4.46 -4.59 -18.67
CA TYR A 387 -5.76 -5.02 -19.16
C TYR A 387 -6.30 -4.00 -20.16
N GLN A 388 -6.21 -4.35 -21.43
CA GLN A 388 -6.53 -3.42 -22.52
C GLN A 388 -7.98 -2.96 -22.46
N GLY A 389 -8.20 -1.64 -22.37
CA GLY A 389 -9.52 -0.99 -22.43
C GLY A 389 -10.41 -1.23 -21.21
N ASP A 390 -9.96 -1.97 -20.20
CA ASP A 390 -10.72 -2.18 -18.95
C ASP A 390 -10.66 -0.94 -18.05
N ASN A 391 -11.48 -0.91 -17.02
CA ASN A 391 -11.66 0.23 -16.11
C ASN A 391 -10.80 0.14 -14.86
N HIS A 392 -10.88 1.16 -13.99
CA HIS A 392 -10.16 1.29 -12.73
C HIS A 392 -10.25 0.05 -11.81
N ASN A 393 -11.35 -0.68 -11.86
CA ASN A 393 -11.58 -1.88 -11.04
C ASN A 393 -11.19 -3.18 -11.76
N ILE A 394 -10.69 -3.11 -13.00
CA ILE A 394 -10.36 -4.26 -13.84
C ILE A 394 -11.58 -5.20 -13.96
N SER A 395 -12.77 -4.62 -14.13
CA SER A 395 -14.04 -5.36 -13.96
C SER A 395 -14.26 -6.43 -15.01
N ALA A 396 -13.88 -6.20 -16.25
CA ALA A 396 -14.03 -7.17 -17.34
C ALA A 396 -13.04 -8.34 -17.19
N ASN A 397 -11.89 -8.10 -16.60
CA ASN A 397 -10.83 -9.10 -16.41
C ASN A 397 -10.65 -9.50 -14.93
N PHE A 398 -11.64 -9.21 -14.08
CA PHE A 398 -11.56 -9.42 -12.63
C PHE A 398 -11.07 -10.81 -12.24
N ASN A 399 -11.65 -11.86 -12.84
CA ASN A 399 -11.28 -13.23 -12.51
C ASN A 399 -9.83 -13.56 -12.89
N THR A 400 -9.36 -13.08 -14.04
CA THR A 400 -7.96 -13.26 -14.47
C THR A 400 -7.00 -12.53 -13.55
N ALA A 401 -7.34 -11.29 -13.19
CA ALA A 401 -6.52 -10.48 -12.29
C ALA A 401 -6.48 -11.10 -10.88
N MET A 402 -7.61 -11.61 -10.38
CA MET A 402 -7.67 -12.29 -9.09
C MET A 402 -6.86 -13.59 -9.10
N GLN A 403 -6.98 -14.42 -10.15
CA GLN A 403 -6.19 -15.65 -10.29
C GLN A 403 -4.67 -15.36 -10.29
N ARG A 404 -4.23 -14.31 -11.00
CA ARG A 404 -2.84 -13.86 -10.99
C ARG A 404 -2.39 -13.43 -9.61
N SER A 405 -3.23 -12.67 -8.89
CA SER A 405 -2.94 -12.23 -7.53
C SER A 405 -2.81 -13.40 -6.55
N VAL A 406 -3.72 -14.38 -6.63
CA VAL A 406 -3.67 -15.58 -5.78
C VAL A 406 -2.41 -16.40 -6.11
N ALA A 407 -2.13 -16.65 -7.39
CA ALA A 407 -0.94 -17.41 -7.81
C ALA A 407 0.36 -16.72 -7.35
N PHE A 408 0.39 -15.39 -7.37
CA PHE A 408 1.52 -14.61 -6.90
C PHE A 408 1.72 -14.75 -5.39
N PHE A 409 0.67 -14.61 -4.59
CA PHE A 409 0.75 -14.83 -3.16
C PHE A 409 1.00 -16.31 -2.81
N ASP A 410 0.45 -17.27 -3.58
CA ASP A 410 0.78 -18.70 -3.39
C ASP A 410 2.28 -18.93 -3.55
N LYS A 411 2.92 -18.28 -4.52
CA LYS A 411 4.36 -18.41 -4.79
C LYS A 411 5.23 -17.75 -3.72
N TYR A 412 4.87 -16.53 -3.30
CA TYR A 412 5.79 -15.70 -2.51
C TYR A 412 5.39 -15.52 -1.02
N VAL A 413 4.22 -15.99 -0.63
CA VAL A 413 3.71 -15.89 0.75
C VAL A 413 3.35 -17.27 1.27
N LYS A 414 2.45 -18.01 0.59
CA LYS A 414 1.90 -19.26 1.10
C LYS A 414 2.89 -20.42 1.05
N ASN A 415 3.63 -20.54 -0.05
CA ASN A 415 4.58 -21.61 -0.30
C ASN A 415 6.04 -21.12 -0.27
N ALA A 416 6.28 -19.90 0.25
CA ALA A 416 7.63 -19.42 0.52
C ALA A 416 8.23 -20.26 1.64
N GLY A 417 9.18 -21.15 1.28
CA GLY A 417 9.90 -22.06 2.16
C GLY A 417 11.33 -22.10 1.76
#